data_f0980bb50b0520bb00ffb9daa9319fc3
#
_entry.id   f0980bb50b0520bb00ffb9daa9319fc3
#
_cell.length_a   1.000
_cell.length_b   1.000
_cell.length_c   1.000
_cell.angle_alpha   90.00
_cell.angle_beta   90.00
_cell.angle_gamma   90.00
#
_symmetry.space_group_name_H-M   'P 1'
#
loop_
_entity.id
_entity.type
_entity.pdbx_description
1 polymer ?
#
loop_
_entity_poly.entity_id
_entity_poly.type
_entity_poly.pdbx_seq_one_letter_code
_entity_poly.pdbx_strand_id
1 'polypeptide(L)'
;MTFKYYAIVKGKVVDKSNSLTSLKNRMDEYVHSMPSNMDYVHIVTGKKNPLIVKQYDMFNDKWYSSSNRYNDIFEKKITIE
;
A
#
# COMPACT_ATOMS: atom_id res chain seq x y z
N MET A 1 -0.50 6.13 -18.99
CA MET A 1 -1.61 6.50 -18.10
C MET A 1 -1.16 6.44 -16.65
N THR A 2 -1.43 7.48 -15.88
CA THR A 2 -1.04 7.55 -14.48
C THR A 2 -2.21 7.18 -13.59
N PHE A 3 -1.92 6.43 -12.54
CA PHE A 3 -2.92 6.09 -11.53
C PHE A 3 -2.70 6.97 -10.30
N LYS A 4 -3.75 7.18 -9.54
CA LYS A 4 -3.69 8.02 -8.35
C LYS A 4 -3.15 7.27 -7.14
N TYR A 5 -3.48 5.98 -7.03
CA TYR A 5 -3.10 5.15 -5.89
C TYR A 5 -2.38 3.89 -6.32
N TYR A 6 -1.45 3.46 -5.50
CA TYR A 6 -0.64 2.26 -5.74
C TYR A 6 -0.60 1.43 -4.47
N ALA A 7 -0.73 0.11 -4.63
CA ALA A 7 -0.60 -0.82 -3.52
C ALA A 7 0.80 -1.41 -3.51
N ILE A 8 1.45 -1.38 -2.36
CA ILE A 8 2.83 -1.84 -2.20
C ILE A 8 2.86 -2.99 -1.20
N VAL A 9 3.47 -4.10 -1.61
CA VAL A 9 3.72 -5.26 -0.77
C VAL A 9 5.19 -5.61 -0.88
N LYS A 10 5.89 -5.66 0.25
CA LYS A 10 7.33 -5.98 0.30
C LYS A 10 8.18 -5.10 -0.62
N GLY A 11 7.86 -3.83 -0.68
CA GLY A 11 8.61 -2.86 -1.48
C GLY A 11 8.32 -2.89 -2.97
N LYS A 12 7.29 -3.62 -3.41
CA LYS A 12 6.93 -3.71 -4.82
C LYS A 12 5.50 -3.28 -5.04
N VAL A 13 5.25 -2.56 -6.13
CA VAL A 13 3.90 -2.18 -6.54
C VAL A 13 3.22 -3.42 -7.11
N VAL A 14 2.13 -3.85 -6.48
CA VAL A 14 1.39 -5.04 -6.89
C VAL A 14 0.03 -4.73 -7.52
N ASP A 15 -0.48 -3.52 -7.32
CA ASP A 15 -1.75 -3.10 -7.90
C ASP A 15 -1.81 -1.58 -7.94
N LYS A 16 -2.74 -1.04 -8.70
CA LYS A 16 -2.92 0.40 -8.86
C LYS A 16 -4.36 0.71 -9.24
N SER A 17 -4.84 1.90 -8.88
CA SER A 17 -6.19 2.31 -9.17
C SER A 17 -6.33 3.82 -9.00
N ASN A 18 -7.33 4.39 -9.64
CA ASN A 18 -7.71 5.78 -9.40
C ASN A 18 -8.74 5.91 -8.27
N SER A 19 -9.22 4.79 -7.75
CA SER A 19 -10.18 4.76 -6.65
C SER A 19 -9.53 4.10 -5.43
N LEU A 20 -9.43 4.86 -4.34
CA LEU A 20 -8.89 4.35 -3.09
C LEU A 20 -9.75 3.21 -2.54
N THR A 21 -11.07 3.37 -2.59
CA THR A 21 -11.99 2.34 -2.10
C THR A 21 -11.84 1.03 -2.86
N SER A 22 -11.79 1.11 -4.20
CA SER A 22 -11.61 -0.08 -5.03
C SER A 22 -10.30 -0.78 -4.76
N LEU A 23 -9.21 -0.01 -4.66
CA LEU A 23 -7.89 -0.59 -4.41
C LEU A 23 -7.82 -1.21 -3.01
N LYS A 24 -8.38 -0.52 -2.01
CA LYS A 24 -8.42 -1.06 -0.65
C LYS A 24 -9.19 -2.37 -0.61
N ASN A 25 -10.33 -2.44 -1.29
CA ASN A 25 -11.14 -3.66 -1.30
C ASN A 25 -10.41 -4.83 -1.97
N ARG A 26 -9.71 -4.58 -3.07
CA ARG A 26 -8.90 -5.62 -3.73
C ARG A 26 -7.75 -6.07 -2.84
N MET A 27 -7.09 -5.14 -2.17
CA MET A 27 -5.99 -5.49 -1.27
C MET A 27 -6.48 -6.19 -0.02
N ASP A 28 -7.68 -5.88 0.44
CA ASP A 28 -8.30 -6.58 1.56
C ASP A 28 -8.53 -8.05 1.21
N GLU A 29 -9.05 -8.33 0.02
CA GLU A 29 -9.18 -9.70 -0.47
C GLU A 29 -7.81 -10.37 -0.61
N TYR A 30 -6.84 -9.65 -1.11
CA TYR A 30 -5.48 -10.16 -1.29
C TYR A 30 -4.89 -10.61 0.04
N VAL A 31 -4.97 -9.79 1.10
CA VAL A 31 -4.39 -10.14 2.39
C VAL A 31 -5.13 -11.30 3.05
N HIS A 32 -6.42 -11.44 2.81
CA HIS A 32 -7.21 -12.53 3.38
C HIS A 32 -7.08 -13.85 2.60
N SER A 33 -6.61 -13.79 1.35
CA SER A 33 -6.40 -14.98 0.54
C SER A 33 -4.98 -15.54 0.64
N MET A 34 -4.06 -14.79 1.23
CA MET A 34 -2.66 -15.21 1.36
C MET A 34 -2.44 -15.82 2.73
N PRO A 35 -1.71 -16.93 2.80
CA PRO A 35 -1.31 -17.47 4.10
C PRO A 35 -0.33 -16.53 4.78
N SER A 36 -0.26 -16.60 6.07
CA SER A 36 0.58 -15.79 6.94
C SER A 36 1.94 -15.44 6.35
N ASN A 37 2.30 -14.22 6.22
CA ASN A 37 3.57 -13.61 5.84
C ASN A 37 3.37 -12.33 5.06
N MET A 38 2.24 -11.70 5.24
CA MET A 38 1.99 -10.44 4.58
C MET A 38 2.66 -9.32 5.36
N ASP A 39 3.91 -9.07 5.02
CA ASP A 39 4.63 -7.96 5.60
C ASP A 39 4.16 -6.67 4.95
N TYR A 40 3.68 -5.75 5.76
CA TYR A 40 3.50 -4.36 5.37
C TYR A 40 2.82 -4.13 4.02
N VAL A 41 1.50 -4.21 4.01
CA VAL A 41 0.70 -3.82 2.87
C VAL A 41 0.33 -2.35 3.01
N HIS A 42 0.70 -1.54 2.03
CA HIS A 42 0.46 -0.10 2.05
C HIS A 42 -0.22 0.36 0.77
N ILE A 43 -1.09 1.34 0.89
CA ILE A 43 -1.63 2.04 -0.26
C ILE A 43 -1.08 3.46 -0.22
N VAL A 44 -0.46 3.88 -1.31
CA VAL A 44 0.24 5.17 -1.38
C VAL A 44 -0.28 5.99 -2.54
N THR A 45 -0.03 7.30 -2.49
CA THR A 45 -0.29 8.22 -3.59
C THR A 45 0.96 9.04 -3.84
N GLY A 46 1.17 9.41 -5.11
CA GLY A 46 2.37 10.13 -5.53
C GLY A 46 3.42 9.20 -6.11
N LYS A 47 4.39 9.76 -6.86
CA LYS A 47 5.41 8.96 -7.54
C LYS A 47 6.76 9.00 -6.85
N LYS A 48 7.21 10.20 -6.46
CA LYS A 48 8.47 10.38 -5.73
C LYS A 48 8.13 10.46 -4.26
N ASN A 49 8.80 9.68 -3.43
CA ASN A 49 8.55 9.63 -2.00
C ASN A 49 7.05 9.58 -1.71
N PRO A 50 6.36 8.51 -2.14
CA PRO A 50 4.90 8.46 -2.08
C PRO A 50 4.37 8.55 -0.65
N LEU A 51 3.21 9.20 -0.52
CA LEU A 51 2.51 9.37 0.74
C LEU A 51 1.66 8.14 1.03
N ILE A 52 1.84 7.55 2.20
CA ILE A 52 1.01 6.42 2.62
C ILE A 52 -0.36 6.95 3.05
N VAL A 53 -1.42 6.46 2.41
CA VAL A 53 -2.78 6.87 2.76
C VAL A 53 -3.52 5.80 3.55
N LYS A 54 -3.17 4.53 3.35
CA LYS A 54 -3.73 3.41 4.11
C LYS A 54 -2.65 2.37 4.36
N GLN A 55 -2.70 1.74 5.52
CA GLN A 55 -1.83 0.61 5.82
C GLN A 55 -2.64 -0.48 6.52
N TYR A 56 -2.30 -1.73 6.22
CA TYR A 56 -2.97 -2.88 6.80
C TYR A 56 -2.19 -3.38 8.02
N ASP A 57 -2.91 -3.61 9.11
CA ASP A 57 -2.35 -4.22 10.31
C ASP A 57 -2.83 -5.67 10.38
N MET A 58 -1.92 -6.60 10.09
CA MET A 58 -2.24 -8.01 10.08
C MET A 58 -2.56 -8.59 11.46
N PHE A 59 -2.04 -7.99 12.51
CA PHE A 59 -2.28 -8.48 13.87
C PHE A 59 -3.70 -8.20 14.35
N ASN A 60 -4.25 -7.06 13.96
CA ASN A 60 -5.61 -6.65 14.34
C ASN A 60 -6.60 -6.78 13.21
N ASP A 61 -6.14 -7.19 12.03
CA ASP A 61 -6.97 -7.32 10.82
C ASP A 61 -7.74 -6.03 10.53
N LYS A 62 -7.02 -4.92 10.53
CA LYS A 62 -7.61 -3.60 10.32
C LYS A 62 -6.77 -2.75 9.39
N TRP A 63 -7.45 -1.84 8.70
CA TRP A 63 -6.80 -0.82 7.88
C TRP A 63 -6.78 0.49 8.64
N TYR A 64 -5.63 1.14 8.65
CA TYR A 64 -5.45 2.43 9.30
C TYR A 64 -5.08 3.49 8.28
N SER A 65 -5.55 4.71 8.53
CA SER A 65 -5.11 5.87 7.76
C SER A 65 -3.71 6.27 8.23
N SER A 66 -2.90 6.78 7.29
CA SER A 66 -1.56 7.24 7.60
C SER A 66 -1.28 8.52 6.82
N SER A 67 -0.35 9.32 7.31
CA SER A 67 0.12 10.51 6.62
C SER A 67 1.64 10.53 6.50
N ASN A 68 2.29 9.39 6.70
CA ASN A 68 3.74 9.27 6.58
C ASN A 68 4.15 9.05 5.13
N ARG A 69 5.34 9.54 4.77
CA ARG A 69 5.93 9.24 3.49
C ARG A 69 6.61 7.87 3.53
N TYR A 70 6.43 7.08 2.47
CA TYR A 70 6.96 5.71 2.44
C TYR A 70 8.46 5.68 2.64
N ASN A 71 9.18 6.55 1.93
CA ASN A 71 10.64 6.56 1.99
C ASN A 71 11.20 7.11 3.31
N ASP A 72 10.36 7.68 4.15
CA ASP A 72 10.79 8.19 5.46
C ASP A 72 10.79 7.10 6.53
N ILE A 73 10.04 6.02 6.33
CA ILE A 73 9.89 4.96 7.32
C ILE A 73 10.53 3.63 6.91
N PHE A 74 10.93 3.49 5.66
CA PHE A 74 11.58 2.27 5.17
C PHE A 74 12.98 2.59 4.66
N GLU A 75 13.93 1.72 4.97
CA GLU A 75 15.31 1.87 4.49
C GLU A 75 15.40 1.79 2.98
N LYS A 76 14.67 0.84 2.41
CA LYS A 76 14.67 0.65 0.97
C LYS A 76 13.68 1.63 0.35
N LYS A 77 14.20 2.65 -0.30
CA LYS A 77 13.38 3.67 -0.93
C LYS A 77 12.80 3.16 -2.25
N ILE A 78 11.61 3.67 -2.58
CA ILE A 78 10.94 3.32 -3.84
C ILE A 78 10.60 4.59 -4.60
N THR A 79 10.51 4.43 -5.92
CA THR A 79 9.97 5.46 -6.81
C THR A 79 8.99 4.77 -7.74
N ILE A 80 7.80 5.33 -7.86
CA ILE A 80 6.75 4.76 -8.70
C ILE A 80 6.86 5.37 -10.10
N GLU A 81 6.94 4.51 -11.08
CA GLU A 81 7.02 4.94 -12.48
C GLU A 81 5.65 5.07 -13.14
#